data_c3b7692f62a3a134753340b27e992109
#
_entry.id   c3b7692f62a3a134753340b27e992109
#
_cell.length_a   1.000
_cell.length_b   1.000
_cell.length_c   1.000
_cell.angle_alpha   90.00
_cell.angle_beta   90.00
_cell.angle_gamma   90.00
#
_symmetry.space_group_name_H-M   'P 1'
#
loop_
_entity.id
_entity.type
_entity.pdbx_description
1 polymer ?
#
loop_
_entity_poly.entity_id
_entity_poly.type
_entity_poly.pdbx_seq_one_letter_code
_entity_poly.pdbx_strand_id
1 'polypeptide(L)'
;MSKWVEGKVAGLRRWNEYLYTLQVNAAVATFEAGQFTKLALDIDGERVERAYSIASAPAERPLEFYFIVVPDGLLTQRLAALQPGDAIQVLEHPAGFFTLAEVPDADNLWLLSTGTGISPFLSILKTETPWRRFKQVVLVHAVRTASELSYGDTIRRIAQDHPEQFCFVPFVSREDTAYALRARIPAAIADGRLQARAGIVLSAEKSQVMVCGNPGMVRDTTKILLALGMKKNRRRDPGQITAEAW
;
A
#
# COMPACT_ATOMS: atom_id res chain seq x y z
N MET A 1 -20.32 -6.04 -19.18
CA MET A 1 -20.67 -6.31 -17.78
C MET A 1 -19.39 -6.74 -17.04
N SER A 2 -19.15 -6.22 -15.87
CA SER A 2 -18.00 -6.64 -15.05
C SER A 2 -18.17 -8.11 -14.66
N LYS A 3 -17.20 -8.96 -14.98
CA LYS A 3 -17.25 -10.40 -14.69
C LYS A 3 -16.72 -10.66 -13.29
N TRP A 4 -17.49 -11.37 -12.49
CA TRP A 4 -17.12 -11.81 -11.16
C TRP A 4 -16.75 -13.29 -11.19
N VAL A 5 -15.74 -13.65 -10.42
CA VAL A 5 -15.33 -15.05 -10.23
C VAL A 5 -15.48 -15.40 -8.75
N GLU A 6 -15.92 -16.62 -8.51
CA GLU A 6 -15.94 -17.16 -7.16
C GLU A 6 -14.52 -17.48 -6.74
N GLY A 7 -14.11 -16.92 -5.60
CA GLY A 7 -12.88 -17.25 -4.91
C GLY A 7 -13.17 -18.09 -3.65
N LYS A 8 -12.14 -18.74 -3.15
CA LYS A 8 -12.15 -19.47 -1.89
C LYS A 8 -11.18 -18.83 -0.92
N VAL A 9 -11.63 -18.54 0.29
CA VAL A 9 -10.77 -18.08 1.38
C VAL A 9 -9.73 -19.16 1.68
N ALA A 10 -8.45 -18.81 1.54
CA ALA A 10 -7.32 -19.67 1.89
C ALA A 10 -6.88 -19.47 3.34
N GLY A 11 -7.06 -18.25 3.88
CA GLY A 11 -6.71 -17.91 5.24
C GLY A 11 -7.15 -16.49 5.61
N LEU A 12 -7.17 -16.24 6.90
CA LEU A 12 -7.42 -14.93 7.48
C LEU A 12 -6.40 -14.69 8.59
N ARG A 13 -5.48 -13.76 8.38
CA ARG A 13 -4.50 -13.34 9.39
C ARG A 13 -5.02 -12.12 10.12
N ARG A 14 -5.17 -12.22 11.43
CA ARG A 14 -5.47 -11.08 12.31
C ARG A 14 -4.17 -10.47 12.82
N TRP A 15 -4.00 -9.16 12.65
CA TRP A 15 -2.86 -8.40 13.12
C TRP A 15 -3.12 -7.79 14.51
N ASN A 16 -4.31 -7.21 14.67
CA ASN A 16 -4.81 -6.67 15.93
C ASN A 16 -6.36 -6.75 15.94
N GLU A 17 -7.04 -5.99 16.79
CA GLU A 17 -8.49 -6.05 16.94
C GLU A 17 -9.27 -5.67 15.66
N TYR A 18 -8.69 -4.86 14.78
CA TYR A 18 -9.38 -4.30 13.60
C TYR A 18 -8.59 -4.40 12.29
N LEU A 19 -7.35 -4.91 12.30
CA LEU A 19 -6.53 -5.07 11.09
C LEU A 19 -6.37 -6.54 10.73
N TYR A 20 -6.65 -6.85 9.47
CA TYR A 20 -6.66 -8.22 8.94
C TYR A 20 -6.04 -8.29 7.55
N THR A 21 -5.49 -9.45 7.21
CA THR A 21 -5.17 -9.85 5.84
C THR A 21 -6.01 -11.04 5.47
N LEU A 22 -6.86 -10.88 4.46
CA LEU A 22 -7.61 -11.96 3.84
C LEU A 22 -6.79 -12.56 2.71
N GLN A 23 -6.66 -13.88 2.68
CA GLN A 23 -6.00 -14.65 1.63
C GLN A 23 -7.06 -15.38 0.81
N VAL A 24 -7.05 -15.20 -0.51
CA VAL A 24 -8.09 -15.72 -1.41
C VAL A 24 -7.48 -16.40 -2.61
N ASN A 25 -7.87 -17.63 -2.87
CA ASN A 25 -7.63 -18.30 -4.14
C ASN A 25 -8.77 -17.95 -5.11
N ALA A 26 -8.46 -17.20 -6.15
CA ALA A 26 -9.42 -16.80 -7.19
C ALA A 26 -8.74 -16.75 -8.56
N ALA A 27 -9.49 -17.13 -9.60
CA ALA A 27 -9.04 -17.10 -11.00
C ALA A 27 -9.19 -15.69 -11.59
N VAL A 28 -8.43 -14.73 -11.05
CA VAL A 28 -8.37 -13.38 -11.62
C VAL A 28 -7.44 -13.32 -12.82
N ALA A 29 -7.67 -12.36 -13.72
CA ALA A 29 -6.77 -12.06 -14.82
C ALA A 29 -5.40 -11.60 -14.30
N THR A 30 -4.39 -11.62 -15.17
CA THR A 30 -3.07 -11.05 -14.87
C THR A 30 -3.20 -9.57 -14.52
N PHE A 31 -2.39 -9.13 -13.57
CA PHE A 31 -2.42 -7.74 -13.10
C PHE A 31 -0.99 -7.22 -12.87
N GLU A 32 -0.87 -5.91 -12.77
CA GLU A 32 0.37 -5.24 -12.40
C GLU A 32 0.41 -4.96 -10.90
N ALA A 33 1.59 -5.07 -10.30
CA ALA A 33 1.79 -4.73 -8.90
C ALA A 33 1.40 -3.27 -8.63
N GLY A 34 0.58 -3.07 -7.59
CA GLY A 34 -0.02 -1.77 -7.26
C GLY A 34 -1.49 -1.63 -7.67
N GLN A 35 -2.02 -2.53 -8.50
CA GLN A 35 -3.43 -2.55 -8.86
C GLN A 35 -4.33 -3.05 -7.73
N PHE A 36 -5.62 -2.76 -7.87
CA PHE A 36 -6.69 -3.22 -6.97
C PHE A 36 -7.69 -4.10 -7.72
N THR A 37 -8.47 -4.85 -6.96
CA THR A 37 -9.72 -5.47 -7.46
C THR A 37 -10.85 -5.22 -6.47
N LYS A 38 -12.06 -5.64 -6.82
CA LYS A 38 -13.19 -5.57 -5.89
C LYS A 38 -13.45 -6.93 -5.27
N LEU A 39 -13.74 -6.92 -3.98
CA LEU A 39 -14.28 -8.05 -3.24
C LEU A 39 -15.75 -7.79 -2.96
N ALA A 40 -16.56 -8.84 -3.02
CA ALA A 40 -17.98 -8.74 -2.70
C ALA A 40 -18.48 -9.97 -1.93
N LEU A 41 -19.47 -9.72 -1.08
CA LEU A 41 -20.29 -10.73 -0.42
C LEU A 41 -21.77 -10.40 -0.63
N ASP A 42 -22.59 -11.43 -0.69
CA ASP A 42 -24.05 -11.25 -0.64
C ASP A 42 -24.46 -11.14 0.84
N ILE A 43 -24.96 -9.99 1.22
CA ILE A 43 -25.37 -9.65 2.58
C ILE A 43 -26.84 -9.28 2.55
N ASP A 44 -27.67 -10.04 3.25
CA ASP A 44 -29.12 -9.84 3.33
C ASP A 44 -29.81 -9.77 1.95
N GLY A 45 -29.30 -10.55 0.97
CA GLY A 45 -29.82 -10.63 -0.39
C GLY A 45 -29.28 -9.56 -1.35
N GLU A 46 -28.42 -8.67 -0.89
CA GLU A 46 -27.79 -7.65 -1.71
C GLU A 46 -26.26 -7.87 -1.83
N ARG A 47 -25.72 -7.62 -3.03
CA ARG A 47 -24.29 -7.67 -3.24
C ARG A 47 -23.63 -6.39 -2.73
N VAL A 48 -22.82 -6.52 -1.68
CA VAL A 48 -22.01 -5.45 -1.12
C VAL A 48 -20.58 -5.61 -1.62
N GLU A 49 -20.09 -4.63 -2.38
CA GLU A 49 -18.74 -4.66 -2.98
C GLU A 49 -17.90 -3.47 -2.55
N ARG A 50 -16.57 -3.68 -2.43
CA ARG A 50 -15.59 -2.59 -2.22
C ARG A 50 -14.28 -2.92 -2.92
N ALA A 51 -13.55 -1.87 -3.31
CA ALA A 51 -12.21 -1.97 -3.88
C ALA A 51 -11.17 -2.22 -2.79
N TYR A 52 -10.20 -3.10 -3.09
CA TYR A 52 -9.06 -3.40 -2.23
C TYR A 52 -7.80 -3.53 -3.07
N SER A 53 -6.74 -2.80 -2.72
CA SER A 53 -5.43 -2.99 -3.33
C SER A 53 -4.92 -4.39 -3.03
N ILE A 54 -4.33 -5.03 -4.04
CA ILE A 54 -3.74 -6.36 -3.90
C ILE A 54 -2.38 -6.22 -3.24
N ALA A 55 -2.15 -6.90 -2.12
CA ALA A 55 -0.89 -6.85 -1.35
C ALA A 55 0.10 -7.97 -1.74
N SER A 56 -0.38 -9.03 -2.38
CA SER A 56 0.48 -10.07 -2.99
C SER A 56 1.09 -9.58 -4.30
N ALA A 57 2.25 -10.11 -4.68
CA ALA A 57 2.79 -9.89 -6.02
C ALA A 57 1.91 -10.57 -7.10
N PRO A 58 1.99 -10.11 -8.38
CA PRO A 58 1.19 -10.70 -9.46
C PRO A 58 1.37 -12.22 -9.64
N ALA A 59 2.57 -12.73 -9.36
CA ALA A 59 2.89 -14.17 -9.44
C ALA A 59 2.53 -14.96 -8.17
N GLU A 60 2.23 -14.29 -7.05
CA GLU A 60 1.93 -14.96 -5.78
C GLU A 60 0.48 -15.43 -5.71
N ARG A 61 0.28 -16.57 -5.08
CA ARG A 61 -1.02 -17.10 -4.66
C ARG A 61 -0.89 -17.69 -3.26
N PRO A 62 -1.93 -17.57 -2.40
CA PRO A 62 -3.19 -16.87 -2.62
C PRO A 62 -3.02 -15.35 -2.79
N LEU A 63 -4.02 -14.67 -3.35
CA LEU A 63 -4.11 -13.21 -3.35
C LEU A 63 -4.27 -12.71 -1.92
N GLU A 64 -3.59 -11.61 -1.57
CA GLU A 64 -3.69 -10.99 -0.25
C GLU A 64 -4.37 -9.63 -0.31
N PHE A 65 -5.31 -9.42 0.60
CA PHE A 65 -6.04 -8.17 0.77
C PHE A 65 -5.93 -7.71 2.22
N TYR A 66 -5.21 -6.62 2.46
CA TYR A 66 -5.05 -6.05 3.79
C TYR A 66 -6.10 -4.99 4.03
N PHE A 67 -6.87 -5.12 5.09
CA PHE A 67 -7.99 -4.24 5.37
C PHE A 67 -8.18 -3.93 6.85
N ILE A 68 -8.90 -2.84 7.11
CA ILE A 68 -9.36 -2.44 8.44
C ILE A 68 -10.85 -2.73 8.58
N VAL A 69 -11.25 -3.27 9.72
CA VAL A 69 -12.67 -3.40 10.09
C VAL A 69 -13.20 -2.02 10.50
N VAL A 70 -14.21 -1.57 9.77
CA VAL A 70 -14.91 -0.32 10.07
C VAL A 70 -16.11 -0.66 10.97
N PRO A 71 -16.32 0.03 12.12
CA PRO A 71 -17.40 -0.31 13.06
C PRO A 71 -18.79 -0.43 12.41
N ASP A 72 -19.13 0.47 11.50
CA ASP A 72 -20.43 0.46 10.77
C ASP A 72 -20.31 -0.08 9.35
N GLY A 73 -19.21 -0.73 9.03
CA GLY A 73 -18.89 -1.23 7.69
C GLY A 73 -19.46 -2.63 7.46
N LEU A 74 -20.57 -2.73 6.72
CA LEU A 74 -21.25 -4.01 6.44
C LEU A 74 -20.29 -5.07 5.88
N LEU A 75 -19.47 -4.74 4.89
CA LEU A 75 -18.59 -5.71 4.24
C LEU A 75 -17.40 -6.10 5.13
N THR A 76 -16.71 -5.13 5.76
CA THR A 76 -15.46 -5.40 6.48
C THR A 76 -15.68 -6.28 7.72
N GLN A 77 -16.82 -6.14 8.40
CA GLN A 77 -17.19 -7.04 9.51
C GLN A 77 -17.39 -8.48 9.03
N ARG A 78 -18.07 -8.66 7.88
CA ARG A 78 -18.29 -10.00 7.28
C ARG A 78 -16.97 -10.60 6.78
N LEU A 79 -16.08 -9.79 6.15
CA LEU A 79 -14.77 -10.26 5.73
C LEU A 79 -13.91 -10.74 6.93
N ALA A 80 -14.00 -10.07 8.07
CA ALA A 80 -13.27 -10.45 9.28
C ALA A 80 -13.84 -11.71 9.97
N ALA A 81 -15.03 -12.17 9.59
CA ALA A 81 -15.65 -13.37 10.11
C ALA A 81 -15.48 -14.61 9.20
N LEU A 82 -14.91 -14.42 7.99
CA LEU A 82 -14.72 -15.52 7.04
C LEU A 82 -13.72 -16.56 7.58
N GLN A 83 -13.97 -17.80 7.21
CA GLN A 83 -13.12 -18.95 7.55
C GLN A 83 -12.51 -19.55 6.27
N PRO A 84 -11.38 -20.27 6.37
CA PRO A 84 -10.84 -21.03 5.25
C PRO A 84 -11.90 -21.95 4.64
N GLY A 85 -12.05 -21.87 3.30
CA GLY A 85 -13.06 -22.61 2.55
C GLY A 85 -14.32 -21.81 2.20
N ASP A 86 -14.56 -20.69 2.88
CA ASP A 86 -15.71 -19.83 2.57
C ASP A 86 -15.61 -19.24 1.16
N ALA A 87 -16.75 -19.05 0.52
CA ALA A 87 -16.83 -18.43 -0.80
C ALA A 87 -16.81 -16.90 -0.69
N ILE A 88 -16.15 -16.26 -1.65
CA ILE A 88 -16.11 -14.80 -1.81
C ILE A 88 -16.12 -14.45 -3.30
N GLN A 89 -16.79 -13.39 -3.68
CA GLN A 89 -16.80 -12.91 -5.05
C GLN A 89 -15.62 -11.93 -5.27
N VAL A 90 -14.86 -12.16 -6.32
CA VAL A 90 -13.72 -11.32 -6.71
C VAL A 90 -13.96 -10.81 -8.13
N LEU A 91 -13.75 -9.52 -8.39
CA LEU A 91 -13.81 -8.99 -9.74
C LEU A 91 -12.65 -9.55 -10.57
N GLU A 92 -12.98 -10.20 -11.72
CA GLU A 92 -12.00 -10.97 -12.52
C GLU A 92 -10.83 -10.13 -13.02
N HIS A 93 -11.09 -8.87 -13.42
CA HIS A 93 -10.09 -7.98 -13.98
C HIS A 93 -9.67 -6.92 -12.96
N PRO A 94 -8.48 -7.07 -12.32
CA PRO A 94 -7.88 -6.00 -11.55
C PRO A 94 -7.68 -4.75 -12.39
N ALA A 95 -7.67 -3.57 -11.75
CA ALA A 95 -7.61 -2.28 -12.40
C ALA A 95 -6.78 -1.27 -11.58
N GLY A 96 -6.60 -0.07 -12.12
CA GLY A 96 -5.87 1.02 -11.48
C GLY A 96 -4.58 1.34 -12.20
N PHE A 97 -4.13 2.57 -11.98
CA PHE A 97 -2.92 3.13 -12.59
C PHE A 97 -1.85 3.46 -11.52
N PHE A 98 -2.02 2.96 -10.31
CA PHE A 98 -1.06 3.15 -9.22
C PHE A 98 0.04 2.08 -9.29
N THR A 99 0.69 1.98 -10.46
CA THR A 99 1.71 0.99 -10.79
C THR A 99 3.03 1.67 -11.17
N LEU A 100 4.14 0.94 -11.12
CA LEU A 100 5.44 1.47 -11.54
C LEU A 100 5.52 1.75 -13.05
N ALA A 101 4.65 1.15 -13.87
CA ALA A 101 4.57 1.47 -15.31
C ALA A 101 4.16 2.93 -15.56
N GLU A 102 3.40 3.53 -14.67
CA GLU A 102 2.97 4.93 -14.75
C GLU A 102 3.98 5.91 -14.11
N VAL A 103 5.03 5.42 -13.44
CA VAL A 103 6.01 6.24 -12.72
C VAL A 103 7.23 6.46 -13.59
N PRO A 104 7.67 7.73 -13.84
CA PRO A 104 8.91 8.02 -14.56
C PRO A 104 10.16 7.47 -13.87
N ASP A 105 11.26 7.36 -14.62
CA ASP A 105 12.55 6.94 -14.05
C ASP A 105 13.16 8.04 -13.19
N ALA A 106 13.85 7.62 -12.12
CA ALA A 106 14.62 8.48 -11.23
C ALA A 106 15.64 7.65 -10.45
N ASP A 107 16.51 8.32 -9.69
CA ASP A 107 17.45 7.60 -8.80
C ASP A 107 16.72 6.95 -7.61
N ASN A 108 15.76 7.65 -7.01
CA ASN A 108 15.12 7.27 -5.75
C ASN A 108 13.62 7.09 -5.89
N LEU A 109 13.09 6.03 -5.30
CA LEU A 109 11.66 5.78 -5.18
C LEU A 109 11.23 5.91 -3.70
N TRP A 110 10.28 6.80 -3.42
CA TRP A 110 9.69 6.99 -2.11
C TRP A 110 8.25 6.46 -2.11
N LEU A 111 7.98 5.47 -1.28
CA LEU A 111 6.69 4.82 -1.11
C LEU A 111 6.11 5.25 0.24
N LEU A 112 5.20 6.22 0.25
CA LEU A 112 4.68 6.87 1.46
C LEU A 112 3.27 6.37 1.76
N SER A 113 3.08 5.60 2.84
CA SER A 113 1.78 5.01 3.18
C SER A 113 1.28 5.36 4.57
N THR A 114 -0.05 5.38 4.73
CA THR A 114 -0.71 5.30 6.04
C THR A 114 -1.64 4.09 6.11
N GLY A 115 -1.62 3.39 7.24
CA GLY A 115 -2.51 2.25 7.50
C GLY A 115 -2.47 1.20 6.40
N THR A 116 -3.64 0.81 5.91
CA THR A 116 -3.76 -0.22 4.85
C THR A 116 -3.30 0.23 3.47
N GLY A 117 -2.99 1.51 3.27
CA GLY A 117 -2.36 2.04 2.05
C GLY A 117 -0.95 1.51 1.77
N ILE A 118 -0.38 0.72 2.66
CA ILE A 118 0.85 -0.03 2.39
C ILE A 118 0.64 -1.18 1.37
N SER A 119 -0.60 -1.66 1.18
CA SER A 119 -0.92 -2.82 0.33
C SER A 119 -0.33 -2.76 -1.09
N PRO A 120 -0.55 -1.70 -1.89
CA PRO A 120 0.02 -1.62 -3.22
C PRO A 120 1.55 -1.60 -3.20
N PHE A 121 2.17 -1.04 -2.17
CA PHE A 121 3.62 -1.02 -2.03
C PHE A 121 4.21 -2.37 -1.68
N LEU A 122 3.51 -3.18 -0.88
CA LEU A 122 3.92 -4.57 -0.63
C LEU A 122 3.92 -5.39 -1.93
N SER A 123 2.88 -5.23 -2.75
CA SER A 123 2.82 -5.87 -4.07
C SER A 123 4.00 -5.46 -4.96
N ILE A 124 4.29 -4.16 -5.04
CA ILE A 124 5.39 -3.59 -5.84
C ILE A 124 6.75 -4.11 -5.34
N LEU A 125 7.01 -4.04 -4.04
CA LEU A 125 8.28 -4.42 -3.43
C LEU A 125 8.62 -5.92 -3.54
N LYS A 126 7.62 -6.77 -3.74
CA LYS A 126 7.77 -8.20 -3.99
C LYS A 126 8.07 -8.54 -5.46
N THR A 127 8.21 -7.55 -6.34
CA THR A 127 8.59 -7.71 -7.75
C THR A 127 10.03 -7.28 -8.00
N GLU A 128 10.60 -7.69 -9.13
CA GLU A 128 11.94 -7.27 -9.55
C GLU A 128 12.04 -5.79 -9.98
N THR A 129 10.90 -5.21 -10.37
CA THR A 129 10.87 -3.90 -11.06
C THR A 129 11.47 -2.76 -10.26
N PRO A 130 11.14 -2.54 -8.98
CA PRO A 130 11.70 -1.42 -8.22
C PRO A 130 13.22 -1.54 -8.06
N TRP A 131 13.72 -2.75 -7.88
CA TRP A 131 15.14 -3.05 -7.65
C TRP A 131 16.02 -2.85 -8.90
N ARG A 132 15.44 -3.03 -10.07
CA ARG A 132 16.14 -2.77 -11.35
C ARG A 132 16.12 -1.30 -11.77
N ARG A 133 15.06 -0.56 -11.39
CA ARG A 133 14.83 0.81 -11.88
C ARG A 133 15.39 1.90 -11.00
N PHE A 134 15.45 1.68 -9.68
CA PHE A 134 15.82 2.72 -8.73
C PHE A 134 17.06 2.33 -7.95
N LYS A 135 17.96 3.30 -7.70
CA LYS A 135 19.16 3.09 -6.88
C LYS A 135 18.82 2.94 -5.40
N GLN A 136 17.77 3.66 -4.95
CA GLN A 136 17.29 3.63 -3.58
C GLN A 136 15.76 3.56 -3.54
N VAL A 137 15.24 2.73 -2.66
CA VAL A 137 13.81 2.55 -2.43
C VAL A 137 13.51 2.76 -0.95
N VAL A 138 12.72 3.78 -0.63
CA VAL A 138 12.30 4.10 0.74
C VAL A 138 10.86 3.73 0.93
N LEU A 139 10.58 2.83 1.87
CA LEU A 139 9.21 2.52 2.31
C LEU A 139 8.91 3.26 3.62
N VAL A 140 7.87 4.06 3.63
CA VAL A 140 7.30 4.68 4.83
C VAL A 140 5.96 4.04 5.14
N HIS A 141 5.82 3.50 6.36
CA HIS A 141 4.54 3.03 6.87
C HIS A 141 4.18 3.81 8.12
N ALA A 142 3.19 4.68 8.02
CA ALA A 142 2.74 5.52 9.12
C ALA A 142 1.43 5.01 9.71
N VAL A 143 1.42 4.83 11.03
CA VAL A 143 0.31 4.30 11.81
C VAL A 143 0.09 5.15 13.06
N ARG A 144 -0.98 4.85 13.82
CA ARG A 144 -1.29 5.52 15.08
C ARG A 144 -0.52 4.93 16.24
N THR A 145 -0.54 3.61 16.35
CA THR A 145 0.07 2.82 17.43
C THR A 145 0.99 1.76 16.87
N ALA A 146 1.95 1.29 17.64
CA ALA A 146 2.94 0.29 17.23
C ALA A 146 2.30 -1.04 16.82
N SER A 147 1.16 -1.41 17.43
CA SER A 147 0.40 -2.63 17.10
C SER A 147 -0.23 -2.62 15.71
N GLU A 148 -0.28 -1.45 15.04
CA GLU A 148 -0.76 -1.31 13.68
C GLU A 148 0.34 -1.52 12.61
N LEU A 149 1.63 -1.63 13.01
CA LEU A 149 2.74 -1.94 12.10
C LEU A 149 2.69 -3.41 11.68
N SER A 150 1.96 -3.67 10.60
CA SER A 150 1.79 -5.01 10.04
C SER A 150 2.90 -5.36 9.04
N TYR A 151 2.97 -6.63 8.62
CA TYR A 151 3.92 -7.14 7.62
C TYR A 151 5.42 -7.00 7.99
N GLY A 152 5.76 -6.89 9.27
CA GLY A 152 7.13 -6.75 9.73
C GLY A 152 8.08 -7.85 9.21
N ASP A 153 7.61 -9.12 9.12
CA ASP A 153 8.41 -10.24 8.60
C ASP A 153 8.71 -10.08 7.10
N THR A 154 7.70 -9.66 6.33
CA THR A 154 7.85 -9.38 4.89
C THR A 154 8.82 -8.23 4.65
N ILE A 155 8.68 -7.13 5.39
CA ILE A 155 9.55 -5.95 5.28
C ILE A 155 10.99 -6.31 5.68
N ARG A 156 11.19 -7.10 6.74
CA ARG A 156 12.53 -7.56 7.14
C ARG A 156 13.19 -8.42 6.07
N ARG A 157 12.43 -9.33 5.43
CA ARG A 157 12.95 -10.15 4.32
C ARG A 157 13.39 -9.27 3.16
N ILE A 158 12.57 -8.30 2.73
CA ILE A 158 12.93 -7.34 1.69
C ILE A 158 14.21 -6.57 2.06
N ALA A 159 14.36 -6.15 3.31
CA ALA A 159 15.56 -5.47 3.77
C ALA A 159 16.81 -6.37 3.78
N GLN A 160 16.65 -7.67 4.00
CA GLN A 160 17.73 -8.65 3.92
C GLN A 160 18.12 -8.94 2.47
N ASP A 161 17.16 -8.98 1.55
CA ASP A 161 17.39 -9.23 0.12
C ASP A 161 18.01 -8.01 -0.59
N HIS A 162 17.76 -6.79 -0.08
CA HIS A 162 18.21 -5.52 -0.67
C HIS A 162 18.84 -4.56 0.36
N PRO A 163 19.89 -4.98 1.09
CA PRO A 163 20.38 -4.27 2.28
C PRO A 163 20.95 -2.86 1.99
N GLU A 164 21.51 -2.64 0.80
CA GLU A 164 22.09 -1.34 0.41
C GLU A 164 21.12 -0.46 -0.40
N GLN A 165 20.01 -1.02 -0.84
CA GLN A 165 19.06 -0.37 -1.73
C GLN A 165 17.74 -0.02 -1.05
N PHE A 166 17.35 -0.74 -0.01
CA PHE A 166 16.08 -0.58 0.67
C PHE A 166 16.21 0.07 2.03
N CYS A 167 15.38 1.08 2.28
CA CYS A 167 15.26 1.72 3.59
C CYS A 167 13.80 1.69 4.05
N PHE A 168 13.55 1.11 5.23
CA PHE A 168 12.24 1.15 5.89
C PHE A 168 12.23 2.22 6.98
N VAL A 169 11.27 3.14 6.89
CA VAL A 169 11.07 4.20 7.89
C VAL A 169 9.66 4.08 8.48
N PRO A 170 9.51 3.40 9.63
CA PRO A 170 8.24 3.32 10.33
C PRO A 170 7.91 4.63 11.05
N PHE A 171 6.62 4.97 11.07
CA PHE A 171 6.07 6.09 11.82
C PHE A 171 4.99 5.61 12.78
N VAL A 172 5.07 6.06 14.03
CA VAL A 172 4.04 5.82 15.05
C VAL A 172 3.67 7.17 15.66
N SER A 173 2.44 7.63 15.41
CA SER A 173 2.08 9.02 15.71
C SER A 173 1.57 9.27 17.13
N ARG A 174 1.14 8.22 17.86
CA ARG A 174 0.50 8.34 19.18
C ARG A 174 1.28 7.72 20.34
N GLU A 175 2.41 7.07 20.04
CA GLU A 175 3.25 6.40 21.02
C GLU A 175 4.71 6.78 20.80
N ASP A 176 5.50 6.75 21.86
CA ASP A 176 6.96 6.81 21.78
C ASP A 176 7.51 5.40 21.60
N THR A 177 8.33 5.25 20.56
CA THR A 177 9.02 3.98 20.27
C THR A 177 10.48 4.27 19.95
N ALA A 178 11.38 3.34 20.30
CA ALA A 178 12.81 3.50 20.02
C ALA A 178 13.17 3.42 18.52
N TYR A 179 12.27 2.87 17.69
CA TYR A 179 12.56 2.51 16.30
C TYR A 179 11.78 3.32 15.26
N ALA A 180 10.65 3.94 15.62
CA ALA A 180 9.80 4.68 14.69
C ALA A 180 9.85 6.19 14.95
N LEU A 181 9.62 6.96 13.89
CA LEU A 181 9.46 8.41 14.03
C LEU A 181 8.09 8.73 14.65
N ARG A 182 8.08 9.47 15.74
CA ARG A 182 6.86 10.02 16.33
C ARG A 182 6.46 11.29 15.57
N ALA A 183 5.81 11.11 14.42
CA ALA A 183 5.41 12.20 13.55
C ALA A 183 4.26 11.80 12.61
N ARG A 184 3.75 12.78 11.87
CA ARG A 184 2.98 12.56 10.64
C ARG A 184 3.89 12.78 9.44
N ILE A 185 3.68 12.04 8.34
CA ILE A 185 4.52 12.11 7.13
C ILE A 185 4.70 13.56 6.63
N PRO A 186 3.63 14.39 6.45
CA PRO A 186 3.81 15.75 5.97
C PRO A 186 4.75 16.59 6.84
N ALA A 187 4.61 16.52 8.16
CA ALA A 187 5.45 17.26 9.10
C ALA A 187 6.92 16.81 9.02
N ALA A 188 7.15 15.49 8.97
CA ALA A 188 8.52 14.94 8.91
C ALA A 188 9.24 15.21 7.58
N ILE A 189 8.50 15.42 6.48
CA ILE A 189 9.06 15.91 5.22
C ILE A 189 9.45 17.37 5.36
N ALA A 190 8.55 18.20 5.90
CA ALA A 190 8.73 19.65 5.99
C ALA A 190 9.91 20.05 6.91
N ASP A 191 10.12 19.32 8.00
CA ASP A 191 11.21 19.57 8.95
C ASP A 191 12.49 18.74 8.71
N GLY A 192 12.51 17.91 7.65
CA GLY A 192 13.68 17.14 7.22
C GLY A 192 13.93 15.83 7.97
N ARG A 193 13.14 15.49 8.99
CA ARG A 193 13.34 14.25 9.80
C ARG A 193 13.20 12.97 8.96
N LEU A 194 12.31 12.95 7.97
CA LEU A 194 12.16 11.80 7.10
C LEU A 194 13.42 11.58 6.27
N GLN A 195 13.93 12.63 5.62
CA GLN A 195 15.14 12.57 4.79
C GLN A 195 16.37 12.19 5.62
N ALA A 196 16.51 12.78 6.81
CA ALA A 196 17.59 12.45 7.73
C ALA A 196 17.54 10.98 8.18
N ARG A 197 16.33 10.44 8.45
CA ARG A 197 16.15 9.04 8.83
C ARG A 197 16.43 8.07 7.69
N ALA A 198 16.07 8.44 6.46
CA ALA A 198 16.32 7.64 5.26
C ALA A 198 17.77 7.75 4.75
N GLY A 199 18.52 8.78 5.17
CA GLY A 199 19.85 9.06 4.65
C GLY A 199 19.87 9.54 3.19
N ILE A 200 18.72 9.96 2.65
CA ILE A 200 18.54 10.29 1.23
C ILE A 200 17.82 11.63 1.11
N VAL A 201 18.24 12.45 0.15
CA VAL A 201 17.57 13.72 -0.15
C VAL A 201 16.34 13.48 -1.00
N LEU A 202 15.21 14.03 -0.56
CA LEU A 202 13.97 14.07 -1.33
C LEU A 202 13.97 15.33 -2.21
N SER A 203 14.15 15.16 -3.52
CA SER A 203 14.23 16.27 -4.47
C SER A 203 13.47 15.98 -5.77
N ALA A 204 13.03 17.04 -6.45
CA ALA A 204 12.34 16.92 -7.73
C ALA A 204 13.22 16.32 -8.85
N GLU A 205 14.53 16.44 -8.74
CA GLU A 205 15.48 16.00 -9.76
C GLU A 205 15.77 14.49 -9.68
N LYS A 206 15.76 13.92 -8.46
CA LYS A 206 16.22 12.55 -8.23
C LYS A 206 15.17 11.61 -7.67
N SER A 207 13.98 12.09 -7.35
CA SER A 207 12.99 11.29 -6.62
C SER A 207 11.69 11.15 -7.36
N GLN A 208 11.14 9.94 -7.35
CA GLN A 208 9.72 9.66 -7.59
C GLN A 208 9.06 9.34 -6.27
N VAL A 209 7.85 9.83 -6.06
CA VAL A 209 7.11 9.67 -4.81
C VAL A 209 5.73 9.09 -5.11
N MET A 210 5.47 7.91 -4.58
CA MET A 210 4.14 7.32 -4.58
C MET A 210 3.52 7.49 -3.19
N VAL A 211 2.30 8.02 -3.12
CA VAL A 211 1.60 8.32 -1.85
C VAL A 211 0.27 7.58 -1.83
N CYS A 212 0.05 6.72 -0.83
CA CYS A 212 -1.20 5.98 -0.69
C CYS A 212 -1.72 5.99 0.75
N GLY A 213 -3.03 6.19 0.93
CA GLY A 213 -3.68 6.09 2.23
C GLY A 213 -4.73 7.14 2.50
N ASN A 214 -4.81 7.59 3.75
CA ASN A 214 -5.82 8.54 4.21
C ASN A 214 -5.86 9.81 3.33
N PRO A 215 -7.04 10.25 2.85
CA PRO A 215 -7.17 11.42 1.96
C PRO A 215 -6.53 12.70 2.49
N GLY A 216 -6.62 12.94 3.79
CA GLY A 216 -5.97 14.09 4.44
C GLY A 216 -4.45 14.01 4.34
N MET A 217 -3.87 12.84 4.63
CA MET A 217 -2.42 12.62 4.51
C MET A 217 -1.96 12.79 3.06
N VAL A 218 -2.65 12.19 2.10
CA VAL A 218 -2.32 12.29 0.67
C VAL A 218 -2.35 13.75 0.21
N ARG A 219 -3.41 14.50 0.56
CA ARG A 219 -3.53 15.93 0.24
C ARG A 219 -2.39 16.75 0.84
N ASP A 220 -2.15 16.60 2.14
CA ASP A 220 -1.18 17.41 2.86
C ASP A 220 0.26 17.08 2.46
N THR A 221 0.57 15.80 2.24
CA THR A 221 1.87 15.37 1.67
C THR A 221 2.08 15.93 0.27
N THR A 222 1.08 15.81 -0.61
CA THR A 222 1.15 16.37 -1.96
C THR A 222 1.42 17.86 -1.94
N LYS A 223 0.78 18.62 -1.04
CA LYS A 223 0.99 20.06 -0.91
C LYS A 223 2.46 20.40 -0.56
N ILE A 224 3.07 19.64 0.35
CA ILE A 224 4.48 19.84 0.72
C ILE A 224 5.42 19.48 -0.43
N LEU A 225 5.17 18.36 -1.12
CA LEU A 225 5.97 17.96 -2.26
C LEU A 225 5.92 18.98 -3.41
N LEU A 226 4.75 19.57 -3.65
CA LEU A 226 4.61 20.68 -4.62
C LEU A 226 5.44 21.91 -4.20
N ALA A 227 5.48 22.24 -2.90
CA ALA A 227 6.30 23.32 -2.38
C ALA A 227 7.82 23.05 -2.50
N LEU A 228 8.23 21.79 -2.59
CA LEU A 228 9.59 21.35 -2.89
C LEU A 228 9.92 21.34 -4.40
N GLY A 229 9.04 21.88 -5.25
CA GLY A 229 9.23 21.98 -6.70
C GLY A 229 8.85 20.73 -7.49
N MET A 230 8.26 19.72 -6.85
CA MET A 230 7.76 18.54 -7.56
C MET A 230 6.44 18.83 -8.28
N LYS A 231 6.07 18.01 -9.27
CA LYS A 231 4.80 18.05 -9.99
C LYS A 231 3.99 16.78 -9.76
N LYS A 232 2.67 16.89 -9.85
CA LYS A 232 1.80 15.70 -9.96
C LYS A 232 2.10 14.96 -11.25
N ASN A 233 2.27 13.65 -11.14
CA ASN A 233 2.44 12.79 -12.31
C ASN A 233 1.10 12.60 -13.03
N ARG A 234 1.09 12.83 -14.33
CA ARG A 234 -0.04 12.61 -15.21
C ARG A 234 0.47 12.01 -16.52
N ARG A 235 -0.29 11.16 -17.17
CA ARG A 235 0.10 10.49 -18.42
C ARG A 235 0.58 11.44 -19.52
N ARG A 236 -0.02 12.64 -19.62
CA ARG A 236 0.34 13.66 -20.63
C ARG A 236 1.27 14.74 -20.11
N ASP A 237 1.55 14.76 -18.81
CA ASP A 237 2.44 15.72 -18.15
C ASP A 237 3.13 14.97 -16.98
N PRO A 238 4.20 14.22 -17.29
CA PRO A 238 4.92 13.45 -16.29
C PRO A 238 5.49 14.32 -15.17
N GLY A 239 5.40 13.83 -13.96
CA GLY A 239 5.88 14.49 -12.76
C GLY A 239 6.36 13.49 -11.72
N GLN A 240 6.69 13.98 -10.54
CA GLN A 240 7.29 13.17 -9.48
C GLN A 240 6.27 12.54 -8.52
N ILE A 241 5.03 13.04 -8.48
CA ILE A 241 4.05 12.66 -7.46
C ILE A 241 2.94 11.81 -8.06
N THR A 242 2.91 10.53 -7.74
CA THR A 242 1.81 9.60 -8.04
C THR A 242 1.04 9.33 -6.75
N ALA A 243 -0.26 9.62 -6.70
CA ALA A 243 -1.02 9.58 -5.45
C ALA A 243 -2.37 8.87 -5.62
N GLU A 244 -2.71 8.05 -4.63
CA GLU A 244 -3.99 7.38 -4.50
C GLU A 244 -4.54 7.56 -3.07
N ALA A 245 -5.84 7.87 -2.95
CA ALA A 245 -6.51 8.04 -1.66
C ALA A 245 -7.74 7.14 -1.57
N TRP A 246 -8.04 6.63 -0.38
CA TRP A 246 -9.19 5.74 -0.11
C TRP A 246 -9.87 6.07 1.21
#